data_d24613992b2aebbc9d50a57dded9c5d4
#
_entry.id   d24613992b2aebbc9d50a57dded9c5d4
#
_cell.length_a   1.000
_cell.length_b   1.000
_cell.length_c   1.000
_cell.angle_alpha   90.00
_cell.angle_beta   90.00
_cell.angle_gamma   90.00
#
_symmetry.space_group_name_H-M   'P 1'
#
loop_
_entity.id
_entity.type
_entity.pdbx_description
1 polymer ?
#
loop_
_entity_poly.entity_id
_entity_poly.type
_entity_poly.pdbx_seq_one_letter_code
_entity_poly.pdbx_strand_id
1 'polypeptide(L)'
;MTMSDQILDLAAHANGDALDLGTYAQRAYLEYALSVVKGRALPDVCDGLKPVQRRILYAMDRMGLSHSGNTVPRPVKSARVVGDVLGRFHPHGDQSAYDALVRMAQDFAQRYPLVDGQGNFGSRDGDGAAAMRYTEARLSKITGLLLDEIDEGTVDFVPNYDGSTQEPRQLPARLPFSLLNGASGIAVGLATEIPSHNLREIADACVALIKKPQLAEAELALLVPGPDYPGGGQIISSPTDIADAYRSGRGSLKVRARWKIEELARGQWQAVVTELPPGTSDRKSVV
;
A
#
# COMPACT_ATOMS: atom_id res chain seq x y z
N MET A 1 -3.36 25.19 -24.40
CA MET A 1 -1.90 25.11 -24.26
C MET A 1 -1.64 23.98 -23.26
N THR A 2 -1.16 22.84 -23.72
CA THR A 2 -0.93 21.68 -22.85
C THR A 2 0.39 21.86 -22.08
N MET A 3 0.53 21.16 -20.95
CA MET A 3 1.76 21.17 -20.15
C MET A 3 3.00 20.78 -20.98
N SER A 4 2.82 19.98 -22.04
CA SER A 4 3.84 19.64 -23.01
C SER A 4 4.28 20.84 -23.88
N ASP A 5 3.34 21.73 -24.22
CA ASP A 5 3.63 22.91 -25.06
C ASP A 5 4.47 23.92 -24.27
N GLN A 6 4.27 24.06 -22.96
CA GLN A 6 5.08 24.92 -22.09
C GLN A 6 6.51 24.38 -21.90
N ILE A 7 6.69 23.06 -21.87
CA ILE A 7 8.01 22.43 -21.76
C ILE A 7 8.81 22.62 -23.06
N LEU A 8 8.15 22.56 -24.22
CA LEU A 8 8.78 22.79 -25.52
C LEU A 8 9.15 24.26 -25.73
N ASP A 9 8.34 25.20 -25.23
CA ASP A 9 8.62 26.64 -25.34
C ASP A 9 9.81 27.08 -24.47
N LEU A 10 10.02 26.46 -23.32
CA LEU A 10 11.22 26.68 -22.48
C LEU A 10 12.52 26.19 -23.14
N ALA A 11 12.44 25.19 -24.03
CA ALA A 11 13.60 24.68 -24.76
C ALA A 11 14.02 25.60 -25.94
N ALA A 12 13.09 26.42 -26.47
CA ALA A 12 13.31 27.26 -27.62
C ALA A 12 14.08 28.59 -27.33
N HIS A 13 14.28 28.93 -26.07
CA HIS A 13 14.93 30.19 -25.63
C HIS A 13 16.40 30.05 -25.20
N ALA A 14 17.01 28.88 -25.42
CA ALA A 14 18.42 28.68 -25.12
C ALA A 14 19.31 29.18 -26.28
N ASN A 15 19.67 30.44 -26.28
CA ASN A 15 20.77 30.95 -27.06
C ASN A 15 22.11 30.51 -26.45
N GLY A 16 22.77 29.53 -27.09
CA GLY A 16 24.14 29.11 -26.81
C GLY A 16 24.39 28.58 -25.40
N ASP A 17 25.15 27.56 -25.25
CA ASP A 17 25.70 26.79 -24.12
C ASP A 17 25.52 27.21 -22.63
N ALA A 18 24.82 28.31 -22.32
CA ALA A 18 24.56 28.77 -20.95
C ALA A 18 23.06 28.75 -20.64
N LEU A 19 22.62 27.73 -19.89
CA LEU A 19 21.28 27.70 -19.29
C LEU A 19 21.25 28.65 -18.07
N ASP A 20 20.24 29.56 -18.03
CA ASP A 20 19.97 30.32 -16.81
C ASP A 20 19.68 29.38 -15.65
N LEU A 21 20.32 29.63 -14.51
CA LEU A 21 20.23 28.77 -13.32
C LEU A 21 18.77 28.60 -12.84
N GLY A 22 17.95 29.65 -12.95
CA GLY A 22 16.54 29.61 -12.59
C GLY A 22 15.76 28.63 -13.46
N THR A 23 15.94 28.69 -14.77
CA THR A 23 15.30 27.81 -15.75
C THR A 23 15.76 26.35 -15.56
N TYR A 24 17.06 26.15 -15.35
CA TYR A 24 17.60 24.81 -15.05
C TYR A 24 16.99 24.21 -13.77
N ALA A 25 16.95 25.00 -12.67
CA ALA A 25 16.41 24.55 -11.40
C ALA A 25 14.92 24.19 -11.49
N GLN A 26 14.13 25.01 -12.21
CA GLN A 26 12.70 24.73 -12.43
C GLN A 26 12.48 23.43 -13.21
N ARG A 27 13.25 23.22 -14.28
CA ARG A 27 13.16 22.01 -15.09
C ARG A 27 13.57 20.76 -14.30
N ALA A 28 14.71 20.81 -13.62
CA ALA A 28 15.20 19.72 -12.82
C ALA A 28 14.23 19.36 -11.68
N TYR A 29 13.65 20.38 -11.03
CA TYR A 29 12.63 20.17 -10.01
C TYR A 29 11.36 19.53 -10.55
N LEU A 30 10.88 19.96 -11.71
CA LEU A 30 9.71 19.36 -12.35
C LEU A 30 9.96 17.92 -12.76
N GLU A 31 11.11 17.62 -13.36
CA GLU A 31 11.51 16.25 -13.71
C GLU A 31 11.60 15.37 -12.47
N TYR A 32 12.19 15.86 -11.39
CA TYR A 32 12.23 15.18 -10.10
C TYR A 32 10.81 14.93 -9.55
N ALA A 33 9.95 15.96 -9.52
CA ALA A 33 8.59 15.85 -9.03
C ALA A 33 7.79 14.79 -9.82
N LEU A 34 7.88 14.80 -11.15
CA LEU A 34 7.23 13.80 -12.01
C LEU A 34 7.77 12.39 -11.77
N SER A 35 9.07 12.23 -11.57
CA SER A 35 9.68 10.93 -11.27
C SER A 35 9.20 10.37 -9.94
N VAL A 36 9.06 11.23 -8.91
CA VAL A 36 8.54 10.85 -7.59
C VAL A 36 7.07 10.44 -7.67
N VAL A 37 6.24 11.19 -8.40
CA VAL A 37 4.81 10.89 -8.57
C VAL A 37 4.62 9.56 -9.31
N LYS A 38 5.27 9.39 -10.47
CA LYS A 38 5.07 8.23 -11.35
C LYS A 38 5.77 6.97 -10.88
N GLY A 39 6.95 7.10 -10.27
CA GLY A 39 7.86 5.96 -10.05
C GLY A 39 8.09 5.57 -8.59
N ARG A 40 7.53 6.29 -7.60
CA ARG A 40 7.91 6.06 -6.20
C ARG A 40 6.77 6.20 -5.20
N ALA A 41 6.05 7.33 -5.21
CA ALA A 41 5.29 7.75 -4.05
C ALA A 41 3.84 7.29 -4.07
N LEU A 42 3.20 7.26 -5.24
CA LEU A 42 1.79 6.93 -5.36
C LEU A 42 1.59 5.46 -5.70
N PRO A 43 0.63 4.79 -5.04
CA PRO A 43 0.20 3.45 -5.41
C PRO A 43 -0.55 3.47 -6.75
N ASP A 44 -0.42 2.39 -7.52
CA ASP A 44 -1.23 2.17 -8.72
C ASP A 44 -2.66 1.77 -8.33
N VAL A 45 -3.66 2.30 -9.03
CA VAL A 45 -5.07 2.01 -8.73
C VAL A 45 -5.43 0.55 -9.05
N CYS A 46 -4.76 -0.08 -10.02
CA CYS A 46 -5.06 -1.43 -10.47
C CYS A 46 -4.70 -2.48 -9.42
N ASP A 47 -3.52 -2.38 -8.80
CA ASP A 47 -3.04 -3.35 -7.82
C ASP A 47 -2.84 -2.80 -6.41
N GLY A 48 -3.01 -1.49 -6.20
CA GLY A 48 -2.86 -0.83 -4.90
C GLY A 48 -1.41 -0.71 -4.42
N LEU A 49 -0.42 -0.98 -5.27
CA LEU A 49 0.97 -1.11 -4.88
C LEU A 49 1.85 0.04 -5.40
N LYS A 50 2.82 0.42 -4.58
CA LYS A 50 3.97 1.22 -5.03
C LYS A 50 4.95 0.34 -5.81
N PRO A 51 5.76 0.91 -6.70
CA PRO A 51 6.72 0.12 -7.50
C PRO A 51 7.63 -0.79 -6.67
N VAL A 52 8.17 -0.31 -5.54
CA VAL A 52 9.01 -1.14 -4.66
C VAL A 52 8.26 -2.33 -4.08
N GLN A 53 7.00 -2.16 -3.68
CA GLN A 53 6.16 -3.24 -3.14
C GLN A 53 5.89 -4.30 -4.21
N ARG A 54 5.51 -3.87 -5.41
CA ARG A 54 5.27 -4.76 -6.56
C ARG A 54 6.52 -5.58 -6.90
N ARG A 55 7.68 -4.95 -6.94
CA ARG A 55 8.97 -5.60 -7.19
C ARG A 55 9.32 -6.62 -6.13
N ILE A 56 9.06 -6.32 -4.85
CA ILE A 56 9.27 -7.27 -3.75
C ILE A 56 8.38 -8.49 -3.91
N LEU A 57 7.07 -8.31 -4.12
CA LEU A 57 6.14 -9.44 -4.27
C LEU A 57 6.47 -10.28 -5.49
N TYR A 58 6.80 -9.65 -6.61
CA TYR A 58 7.21 -10.34 -7.83
C TYR A 58 8.52 -11.12 -7.64
N ALA A 59 9.54 -10.52 -7.03
CA ALA A 59 10.80 -11.20 -6.73
C ALA A 59 10.55 -12.42 -5.82
N MET A 60 9.76 -12.26 -4.77
CA MET A 60 9.41 -13.36 -3.86
C MET A 60 8.68 -14.50 -4.57
N ASP A 61 7.79 -14.19 -5.51
CA ASP A 61 7.12 -15.19 -6.34
C ASP A 61 8.11 -15.94 -7.22
N ARG A 62 9.00 -15.23 -7.92
CA ARG A 62 10.06 -15.85 -8.75
C ARG A 62 11.08 -16.66 -7.93
N MET A 63 11.19 -16.41 -6.63
CA MET A 63 11.98 -17.21 -5.68
C MET A 63 11.23 -18.46 -5.18
N GLY A 64 9.99 -18.71 -5.62
CA GLY A 64 9.16 -19.84 -5.19
C GLY A 64 8.63 -19.69 -3.76
N LEU A 65 8.39 -18.46 -3.30
CA LEU A 65 7.88 -18.17 -1.96
C LEU A 65 6.35 -17.99 -1.92
N SER A 66 5.67 -18.28 -3.04
CA SER A 66 4.20 -18.30 -3.16
C SER A 66 3.62 -19.62 -2.67
N HIS A 67 2.42 -19.55 -2.11
CA HIS A 67 1.64 -20.76 -1.82
C HIS A 67 1.23 -21.44 -3.13
N SER A 68 1.34 -22.77 -3.21
CA SER A 68 0.87 -23.57 -4.34
C SER A 68 -0.09 -24.64 -3.85
N GLY A 69 -1.38 -24.43 -4.08
CA GLY A 69 -2.44 -25.29 -3.54
C GLY A 69 -2.36 -25.38 -2.01
N ASN A 70 -2.10 -26.59 -1.49
CA ASN A 70 -1.93 -26.83 -0.05
C ASN A 70 -0.46 -26.75 0.41
N THR A 71 0.47 -26.50 -0.50
CA THR A 71 1.89 -26.42 -0.16
C THR A 71 2.23 -25.04 0.34
N VAL A 72 2.78 -24.99 1.56
CA VAL A 72 3.26 -23.76 2.20
C VAL A 72 4.78 -23.69 1.99
N PRO A 73 5.29 -22.65 1.30
CA PRO A 73 6.73 -22.51 1.08
C PRO A 73 7.48 -22.27 2.38
N ARG A 74 8.73 -22.70 2.44
CA ARG A 74 9.60 -22.34 3.57
C ARG A 74 9.99 -20.87 3.45
N PRO A 75 9.94 -20.09 4.55
CA PRO A 75 10.43 -18.72 4.53
C PRO A 75 11.94 -18.68 4.31
N VAL A 76 12.41 -17.59 3.75
CA VAL A 76 13.85 -17.33 3.56
C VAL A 76 14.25 -16.06 4.30
N LYS A 77 15.54 -15.89 4.58
CA LYS A 77 16.06 -14.66 5.20
C LYS A 77 15.64 -13.43 4.40
N SER A 78 15.12 -12.41 5.08
CA SER A 78 14.70 -11.15 4.46
C SER A 78 15.84 -10.50 3.68
N ALA A 79 17.08 -10.64 4.14
CA ALA A 79 18.27 -10.17 3.44
C ALA A 79 18.43 -10.80 2.04
N ARG A 80 18.00 -12.06 1.85
CA ARG A 80 18.03 -12.73 0.53
C ARG A 80 16.99 -12.11 -0.40
N VAL A 81 15.77 -11.84 0.10
CA VAL A 81 14.72 -11.17 -0.68
C VAL A 81 15.16 -9.79 -1.10
N VAL A 82 15.67 -8.99 -0.14
CA VAL A 82 16.16 -7.63 -0.40
C VAL A 82 17.29 -7.66 -1.44
N GLY A 83 18.24 -8.58 -1.30
CA GLY A 83 19.36 -8.72 -2.26
C GLY A 83 18.90 -9.02 -3.68
N ASP A 84 17.92 -9.94 -3.86
CA ASP A 84 17.35 -10.26 -5.18
C ASP A 84 16.60 -9.06 -5.79
N VAL A 85 15.81 -8.35 -4.98
CA VAL A 85 15.08 -7.14 -5.40
C VAL A 85 16.04 -6.04 -5.87
N LEU A 86 17.10 -5.77 -5.12
CA LEU A 86 18.09 -4.73 -5.46
C LEU A 86 18.86 -5.10 -6.72
N GLY A 87 19.30 -6.35 -6.81
CA GLY A 87 20.10 -6.81 -7.93
C GLY A 87 19.37 -6.85 -9.27
N ARG A 88 18.03 -7.08 -9.24
CA ARG A 88 17.26 -7.32 -10.46
C ARG A 88 16.29 -6.21 -10.83
N PHE A 89 15.70 -5.51 -9.85
CA PHE A 89 14.55 -4.66 -10.12
C PHE A 89 14.63 -3.25 -9.53
N HIS A 90 15.33 -3.06 -8.40
CA HIS A 90 15.20 -1.82 -7.64
C HIS A 90 16.58 -1.31 -7.16
N PRO A 91 17.35 -0.58 -8.00
CA PRO A 91 18.72 -0.15 -7.71
C PRO A 91 18.74 1.05 -6.74
N HIS A 92 18.21 0.88 -5.53
CA HIS A 92 18.15 1.88 -4.46
C HIS A 92 18.70 1.31 -3.15
N GLY A 93 18.64 2.08 -2.06
CA GLY A 93 19.15 1.64 -0.77
C GLY A 93 18.41 0.40 -0.23
N ASP A 94 19.16 -0.54 0.34
CA ASP A 94 18.66 -1.80 0.91
C ASP A 94 17.66 -1.57 2.05
N GLN A 95 17.91 -0.57 2.89
CA GLN A 95 17.00 -0.22 3.99
C GLN A 95 15.60 0.15 3.49
N SER A 96 15.50 0.90 2.39
CA SER A 96 14.20 1.30 1.83
C SER A 96 13.39 0.10 1.32
N ALA A 97 14.05 -0.86 0.69
CA ALA A 97 13.42 -2.11 0.25
C ALA A 97 13.02 -2.98 1.45
N TYR A 98 13.88 -3.06 2.47
CA TYR A 98 13.57 -3.80 3.70
C TYR A 98 12.39 -3.18 4.46
N ASP A 99 12.35 -1.87 4.64
CA ASP A 99 11.24 -1.17 5.30
C ASP A 99 9.91 -1.40 4.58
N ALA A 100 9.92 -1.45 3.25
CA ALA A 100 8.73 -1.78 2.47
C ALA A 100 8.29 -3.24 2.69
N LEU A 101 9.23 -4.19 2.70
CA LEU A 101 8.97 -5.60 3.04
C LEU A 101 8.38 -5.74 4.44
N VAL A 102 8.98 -5.08 5.42
CA VAL A 102 8.52 -5.07 6.82
C VAL A 102 7.09 -4.57 6.91
N ARG A 103 6.77 -3.44 6.26
CA ARG A 103 5.43 -2.86 6.31
C ARG A 103 4.36 -3.76 5.71
N MET A 104 4.70 -4.55 4.67
CA MET A 104 3.77 -5.52 4.08
C MET A 104 3.53 -6.75 4.95
N ALA A 105 4.36 -6.98 5.97
CA ALA A 105 4.21 -8.08 6.93
C ALA A 105 3.54 -7.65 8.26
N GLN A 106 3.35 -6.36 8.50
CA GLN A 106 2.79 -5.84 9.75
C GLN A 106 1.26 -5.87 9.74
N ASP A 107 0.65 -6.62 10.64
CA ASP A 107 -0.81 -6.75 10.80
C ASP A 107 -1.49 -5.48 11.35
N PHE A 108 -0.72 -4.61 12.00
CA PHE A 108 -1.18 -3.28 12.45
C PHE A 108 -1.03 -2.18 11.37
N ALA A 109 -0.32 -2.46 10.27
CA ALA A 109 -0.16 -1.54 9.13
C ALA A 109 -0.98 -1.96 7.91
N GLN A 110 -1.22 -3.27 7.75
CA GLN A 110 -1.97 -3.85 6.64
C GLN A 110 -3.20 -4.57 7.17
N ARG A 111 -4.37 -4.30 6.60
CA ARG A 111 -5.59 -5.05 6.94
C ARG A 111 -5.47 -6.52 6.54
N TYR A 112 -4.80 -6.76 5.42
CA TYR A 112 -4.49 -8.09 4.89
C TYR A 112 -2.99 -8.13 4.55
N PRO A 113 -2.13 -8.57 5.48
CA PRO A 113 -0.70 -8.64 5.25
C PRO A 113 -0.37 -9.48 4.02
N LEU A 114 0.47 -8.94 3.13
CA LEU A 114 0.88 -9.60 1.89
C LEU A 114 2.10 -10.51 2.09
N VAL A 115 2.83 -10.29 3.16
CA VAL A 115 4.02 -11.05 3.55
C VAL A 115 3.76 -11.71 4.89
N ASP A 116 4.08 -13.00 4.99
CA ASP A 116 4.13 -13.75 6.23
C ASP A 116 5.58 -13.74 6.76
N GLY A 117 5.80 -12.93 7.78
CA GLY A 117 7.10 -12.68 8.39
C GLY A 117 7.34 -13.53 9.63
N GLN A 118 8.56 -14.05 9.78
CA GLN A 118 9.02 -14.74 10.98
C GLN A 118 10.13 -13.96 11.66
N GLY A 119 9.98 -13.71 12.95
CA GLY A 119 10.87 -12.89 13.77
C GLY A 119 10.24 -11.57 14.18
N ASN A 120 11.05 -10.60 14.54
CA ASN A 120 10.57 -9.29 14.96
C ASN A 120 10.43 -8.34 13.78
N PHE A 121 9.19 -8.04 13.38
CA PHE A 121 8.83 -7.07 12.34
C PHE A 121 8.35 -5.73 12.92
N GLY A 122 8.72 -5.41 14.14
CA GLY A 122 8.32 -4.19 14.83
C GLY A 122 7.01 -4.32 15.59
N SER A 123 6.61 -3.26 16.23
CA SER A 123 5.37 -3.19 17.00
C SER A 123 4.57 -1.93 16.67
N ARG A 124 3.29 -1.95 17.04
CA ARG A 124 2.40 -0.79 16.97
C ARG A 124 2.91 0.40 17.80
N ASP A 125 3.72 0.14 18.82
CA ASP A 125 4.29 1.14 19.71
C ASP A 125 5.50 1.88 19.13
N GLY A 126 5.88 1.58 17.90
CA GLY A 126 6.95 2.23 17.19
C GLY A 126 8.31 1.55 17.37
N ASP A 127 8.34 0.35 17.95
CA ASP A 127 9.56 -0.43 17.95
C ASP A 127 9.89 -0.87 16.53
N GLY A 128 11.16 -0.68 16.13
CA GLY A 128 11.63 -1.04 14.80
C GLY A 128 11.72 -2.55 14.60
N ALA A 129 11.70 -2.99 13.35
CA ALA A 129 11.97 -4.38 13.01
C ALA A 129 13.44 -4.73 13.31
N ALA A 130 13.70 -6.01 13.60
CA ALA A 130 15.06 -6.52 13.67
C ALA A 130 15.75 -6.41 12.31
N ALA A 131 17.08 -6.39 12.30
CA ALA A 131 17.84 -6.35 11.05
C ALA A 131 17.49 -7.53 10.13
N MET A 132 17.47 -7.30 8.81
CA MET A 132 17.04 -8.25 7.77
C MET A 132 17.76 -9.60 7.78
N ARG A 133 18.93 -9.70 8.41
CA ARG A 133 19.65 -10.95 8.59
C ARG A 133 19.02 -11.88 9.64
N TYR A 134 18.18 -11.36 10.53
CA TYR A 134 17.51 -12.12 11.57
C TYR A 134 16.09 -12.52 11.21
N THR A 135 15.40 -11.73 10.42
CA THR A 135 14.02 -11.99 10.01
C THR A 135 13.95 -12.90 8.79
N GLU A 136 12.84 -13.61 8.65
CA GLU A 136 12.53 -14.46 7.50
C GLU A 136 11.16 -14.09 6.94
N ALA A 137 10.97 -14.30 5.64
CA ALA A 137 9.74 -13.93 4.96
C ALA A 137 9.36 -14.94 3.87
N ARG A 138 8.06 -15.07 3.66
CA ARG A 138 7.42 -15.72 2.52
C ARG A 138 6.17 -14.93 2.14
N LEU A 139 5.56 -15.21 0.99
CA LEU A 139 4.28 -14.59 0.64
C LEU A 139 3.16 -15.18 1.51
N SER A 140 2.20 -14.36 1.88
CA SER A 140 0.98 -14.82 2.53
C SER A 140 0.02 -15.45 1.50
N LYS A 141 -0.94 -16.24 1.95
CA LYS A 141 -1.88 -16.92 1.05
C LYS A 141 -2.73 -15.93 0.24
N ILE A 142 -3.11 -14.80 0.81
CA ILE A 142 -3.94 -13.80 0.13
C ILE A 142 -3.20 -13.14 -1.04
N THR A 143 -1.88 -13.13 -1.03
CA THR A 143 -1.05 -12.56 -2.10
C THR A 143 -1.20 -13.32 -3.41
N GLY A 144 -1.66 -14.58 -3.37
CA GLY A 144 -2.08 -15.29 -4.57
C GLY A 144 -3.14 -14.55 -5.39
N LEU A 145 -4.05 -13.79 -4.75
CA LEU A 145 -5.03 -12.96 -5.46
C LEU A 145 -4.40 -11.81 -6.27
N LEU A 146 -3.14 -11.47 -6.00
CA LEU A 146 -2.38 -10.50 -6.78
C LEU A 146 -1.53 -11.15 -7.88
N LEU A 147 -1.10 -12.39 -7.71
CA LEU A 147 0.00 -12.98 -8.49
C LEU A 147 -0.39 -14.17 -9.36
N ASP A 148 -1.43 -14.93 -8.99
CA ASP A 148 -1.72 -16.25 -9.58
C ASP A 148 -1.84 -16.27 -11.12
N GLU A 149 -2.24 -15.15 -11.73
CA GLU A 149 -2.44 -15.06 -13.20
C GLU A 149 -1.30 -14.32 -13.91
N ILE A 150 -0.17 -14.09 -13.25
CA ILE A 150 0.90 -13.23 -13.78
C ILE A 150 1.57 -13.79 -15.05
N ASP A 151 1.57 -15.11 -15.20
CA ASP A 151 2.15 -15.79 -16.35
C ASP A 151 1.11 -16.11 -17.46
N GLU A 152 -0.14 -15.67 -17.30
CA GLU A 152 -1.25 -15.94 -18.22
C GLU A 152 -1.46 -14.84 -19.29
N GLY A 153 -0.54 -13.89 -19.39
CA GLY A 153 -0.64 -12.78 -20.34
C GLY A 153 -1.68 -11.71 -19.94
N THR A 154 -2.04 -11.64 -18.68
CA THR A 154 -3.03 -10.71 -18.13
C THR A 154 -2.47 -9.31 -17.92
N VAL A 155 -1.15 -9.13 -17.87
CA VAL A 155 -0.46 -7.87 -17.62
C VAL A 155 0.74 -7.68 -18.53
N ASP A 156 1.08 -6.42 -18.79
CA ASP A 156 2.26 -6.05 -19.57
C ASP A 156 3.53 -6.15 -18.72
N PHE A 157 4.62 -6.58 -19.38
CA PHE A 157 5.96 -6.56 -18.83
C PHE A 157 6.80 -5.47 -19.49
N VAL A 158 7.65 -4.86 -18.71
CA VAL A 158 8.58 -3.80 -19.15
C VAL A 158 10.01 -4.18 -18.77
N PRO A 159 11.02 -3.71 -19.50
CA PRO A 159 12.42 -3.89 -19.09
C PRO A 159 12.65 -3.31 -17.68
N ASN A 160 13.46 -4.01 -16.88
CA ASN A 160 13.97 -3.47 -15.63
C ASN A 160 14.93 -2.31 -15.87
N TYR A 161 15.52 -1.77 -14.80
CA TYR A 161 16.38 -0.57 -14.85
C TYR A 161 17.62 -0.69 -15.77
N ASP A 162 18.17 -1.88 -16.01
CA ASP A 162 19.35 -2.12 -16.86
C ASP A 162 19.01 -2.91 -18.14
N GLY A 163 17.77 -3.26 -18.36
CA GLY A 163 17.32 -4.02 -19.53
C GLY A 163 17.68 -5.51 -19.51
N SER A 164 18.28 -6.03 -18.43
CA SER A 164 18.72 -7.43 -18.34
C SER A 164 17.59 -8.42 -18.11
N THR A 165 16.49 -7.96 -17.56
CA THR A 165 15.29 -8.77 -17.29
C THR A 165 14.02 -7.93 -17.44
N GLN A 166 12.87 -8.56 -17.28
CA GLN A 166 11.59 -7.88 -17.34
C GLN A 166 10.89 -7.89 -15.98
N GLU A 167 10.15 -6.83 -15.69
CA GLU A 167 9.29 -6.72 -14.51
C GLU A 167 7.85 -6.40 -14.93
N PRO A 168 6.83 -6.83 -14.17
CA PRO A 168 5.44 -6.52 -14.49
C PRO A 168 5.16 -5.05 -14.24
N ARG A 169 4.47 -4.41 -15.18
CA ARG A 169 4.02 -3.02 -15.03
C ARG A 169 3.02 -2.88 -13.88
N GLN A 170 2.15 -3.87 -13.71
CA GLN A 170 1.18 -4.01 -12.63
C GLN A 170 0.95 -5.49 -12.34
N LEU A 171 0.39 -5.84 -11.19
CA LEU A 171 0.01 -7.22 -10.90
C LEU A 171 -1.43 -7.50 -11.36
N PRO A 172 -1.79 -8.78 -11.66
CA PRO A 172 -3.11 -9.16 -12.16
C PRO A 172 -4.29 -8.78 -11.26
N ALA A 173 -4.11 -8.79 -9.96
CA ALA A 173 -5.03 -8.30 -8.93
C ALA A 173 -6.51 -8.66 -9.14
N ARG A 174 -6.89 -9.88 -8.77
CA ARG A 174 -8.29 -10.35 -8.86
C ARG A 174 -9.29 -9.55 -8.04
N LEU A 175 -8.82 -8.79 -7.04
CA LEU A 175 -9.60 -7.88 -6.22
C LEU A 175 -8.89 -6.52 -6.11
N PRO A 176 -9.62 -5.43 -5.85
CA PRO A 176 -9.05 -4.09 -5.73
C PRO A 176 -8.29 -3.94 -4.41
N PHE A 177 -7.01 -4.32 -4.39
CA PHE A 177 -6.15 -4.19 -3.20
C PHE A 177 -5.94 -2.73 -2.77
N SER A 178 -6.10 -1.77 -3.67
CA SER A 178 -6.17 -0.35 -3.36
C SER A 178 -7.26 -0.01 -2.33
N LEU A 179 -8.35 -0.79 -2.29
CA LEU A 179 -9.39 -0.68 -1.27
C LEU A 179 -9.17 -1.65 -0.11
N LEU A 180 -8.77 -2.89 -0.37
CA LEU A 180 -8.61 -3.90 0.68
C LEU A 180 -7.58 -3.49 1.73
N ASN A 181 -6.39 -3.08 1.30
CA ASN A 181 -5.32 -2.63 2.20
C ASN A 181 -5.24 -1.11 2.33
N GLY A 182 -6.09 -0.41 1.58
CA GLY A 182 -5.94 1.02 1.41
C GLY A 182 -4.73 1.38 0.55
N ALA A 183 -4.57 2.65 0.26
CA ALA A 183 -3.47 3.16 -0.53
C ALA A 183 -3.07 4.54 -0.02
N SER A 184 -1.85 4.69 0.44
CA SER A 184 -1.35 5.96 0.92
C SER A 184 -0.05 6.34 0.22
N GLY A 185 0.10 7.61 -0.12
CA GLY A 185 1.31 8.12 -0.72
C GLY A 185 1.40 9.63 -0.64
N ILE A 186 2.59 10.13 -0.34
CA ILE A 186 2.90 11.56 -0.30
C ILE A 186 3.95 11.80 -1.37
N ALA A 187 3.56 12.51 -2.41
CA ALA A 187 4.44 12.93 -3.50
C ALA A 187 4.66 14.45 -3.48
N VAL A 188 5.38 14.96 -4.44
CA VAL A 188 5.56 16.41 -4.59
C VAL A 188 4.26 17.02 -5.14
N GLY A 189 3.60 17.85 -4.34
CA GLY A 189 2.36 18.54 -4.71
C GLY A 189 1.09 17.69 -4.72
N LEU A 190 1.19 16.37 -4.51
CA LEU A 190 0.07 15.44 -4.49
C LEU A 190 0.18 14.48 -3.29
N ALA A 191 -0.96 14.15 -2.70
CA ALA A 191 -1.06 13.10 -1.69
C ALA A 191 -2.34 12.30 -1.89
N THR A 192 -2.31 11.02 -1.52
CA THR A 192 -3.48 10.15 -1.47
C THR A 192 -3.50 9.40 -0.16
N GLU A 193 -4.69 9.19 0.37
CA GLU A 193 -4.93 8.36 1.54
C GLU A 193 -6.30 7.67 1.39
N ILE A 194 -6.26 6.42 0.96
CA ILE A 194 -7.45 5.56 0.84
C ILE A 194 -7.39 4.60 2.03
N PRO A 195 -8.44 4.54 2.88
CA PRO A 195 -8.49 3.60 3.99
C PRO A 195 -8.68 2.16 3.50
N SER A 196 -8.33 1.19 4.34
CA SER A 196 -8.62 -0.22 4.09
C SER A 196 -10.10 -0.55 4.31
N HIS A 197 -10.57 -1.65 3.69
CA HIS A 197 -11.96 -2.09 3.71
C HIS A 197 -12.09 -3.59 3.98
N ASN A 198 -13.30 -3.99 4.34
CA ASN A 198 -13.64 -5.38 4.60
C ASN A 198 -13.65 -6.19 3.29
N LEU A 199 -12.94 -7.33 3.29
CA LEU A 199 -12.82 -8.21 2.13
C LEU A 199 -14.18 -8.70 1.59
N ARG A 200 -15.09 -9.06 2.49
CA ARG A 200 -16.41 -9.58 2.10
C ARG A 200 -17.24 -8.49 1.43
N GLU A 201 -17.28 -7.30 2.01
CA GLU A 201 -18.00 -6.15 1.46
C GLU A 201 -17.47 -5.77 0.06
N ILE A 202 -16.14 -5.73 -0.09
CA ILE A 202 -15.51 -5.46 -1.39
C ILE A 202 -15.80 -6.57 -2.40
N ALA A 203 -15.74 -7.84 -2.01
CA ALA A 203 -16.07 -8.95 -2.90
C ALA A 203 -17.55 -8.91 -3.34
N ASP A 204 -18.46 -8.63 -2.42
CA ASP A 204 -19.90 -8.50 -2.72
C ASP A 204 -20.17 -7.31 -3.65
N ALA A 205 -19.46 -6.19 -3.47
CA ALA A 205 -19.53 -5.03 -4.36
C ALA A 205 -19.00 -5.37 -5.77
N CYS A 206 -17.88 -6.09 -5.89
CA CYS A 206 -17.36 -6.55 -7.16
C CYS A 206 -18.36 -7.47 -7.88
N VAL A 207 -18.96 -8.43 -7.17
CA VAL A 207 -20.00 -9.32 -7.72
C VAL A 207 -21.22 -8.54 -8.20
N ALA A 208 -21.65 -7.54 -7.44
CA ALA A 208 -22.77 -6.69 -7.82
C ALA A 208 -22.48 -5.88 -9.10
N LEU A 209 -21.28 -5.30 -9.22
CA LEU A 209 -20.84 -4.56 -10.40
C LEU A 209 -20.71 -5.45 -11.65
N ILE A 210 -20.20 -6.69 -11.50
CA ILE A 210 -20.13 -7.64 -12.61
C ILE A 210 -21.52 -8.00 -13.11
N LYS A 211 -22.49 -8.21 -12.20
CA LYS A 211 -23.88 -8.50 -12.55
C LYS A 211 -24.62 -7.33 -13.14
N LYS A 212 -24.34 -6.12 -12.66
CA LYS A 212 -24.99 -4.87 -13.08
C LYS A 212 -23.93 -3.77 -13.26
N PRO A 213 -23.24 -3.71 -14.43
CA PRO A 213 -22.16 -2.73 -14.67
C PRO A 213 -22.55 -1.26 -14.51
N GLN A 214 -23.86 -0.96 -14.61
CA GLN A 214 -24.46 0.37 -14.41
C GLN A 214 -25.07 0.54 -13.01
N LEU A 215 -24.51 -0.16 -11.99
CA LEU A 215 -24.96 -0.03 -10.61
C LEU A 215 -24.79 1.43 -10.15
N ALA A 216 -25.85 2.01 -9.57
CA ALA A 216 -25.80 3.37 -9.09
C ALA A 216 -24.81 3.50 -7.91
N GLU A 217 -24.09 4.63 -7.84
CA GLU A 217 -23.12 4.91 -6.77
C GLU A 217 -23.74 4.76 -5.36
N ALA A 218 -25.00 5.20 -5.20
CA ALA A 218 -25.72 5.05 -3.94
C ALA A 218 -25.98 3.58 -3.56
N GLU A 219 -26.24 2.69 -4.54
CA GLU A 219 -26.42 1.25 -4.29
C GLU A 219 -25.06 0.62 -3.92
N LEU A 220 -23.96 1.06 -4.55
CA LEU A 220 -22.61 0.59 -4.23
C LEU A 220 -22.19 1.00 -2.81
N ALA A 221 -22.52 2.23 -2.40
CA ALA A 221 -22.24 2.73 -1.06
C ALA A 221 -22.94 1.93 0.05
N LEU A 222 -24.07 1.28 -0.24
CA LEU A 222 -24.74 0.38 0.71
C LEU A 222 -23.98 -0.95 0.90
N LEU A 223 -23.24 -1.39 -0.10
CA LEU A 223 -22.43 -2.62 -0.04
C LEU A 223 -21.07 -2.38 0.66
N VAL A 224 -20.56 -1.16 0.58
CA VAL A 224 -19.28 -0.74 1.22
C VAL A 224 -19.58 0.47 2.12
N PRO A 225 -20.15 0.23 3.32
CA PRO A 225 -20.66 1.31 4.18
C PRO A 225 -19.56 2.16 4.83
N GLY A 226 -18.32 1.71 4.84
CA GLY A 226 -17.21 2.44 5.42
C GLY A 226 -15.91 1.66 5.49
N PRO A 227 -14.85 2.28 6.04
CA PRO A 227 -13.55 1.63 6.19
C PRO A 227 -13.58 0.49 7.22
N ASP A 228 -12.61 -0.42 7.05
CA ASP A 228 -12.29 -1.48 8.01
C ASP A 228 -10.76 -1.44 8.29
N TYR A 229 -10.39 -0.90 9.44
CA TYR A 229 -8.99 -0.61 9.75
C TYR A 229 -8.23 -1.79 10.35
N PRO A 230 -6.91 -1.91 10.13
CA PRO A 230 -6.06 -2.84 10.85
C PRO A 230 -6.15 -2.59 12.37
N GLY A 231 -6.41 -3.63 13.13
CA GLY A 231 -6.55 -3.53 14.59
C GLY A 231 -7.88 -2.95 15.08
N GLY A 232 -8.81 -2.66 14.16
CA GLY A 232 -10.19 -2.28 14.50
C GLY A 232 -10.36 -0.80 14.83
N GLY A 233 -11.17 -0.53 15.86
CA GLY A 233 -11.65 0.79 16.25
C GLY A 233 -13.11 0.99 15.90
N GLN A 234 -13.69 2.08 16.38
CA GLN A 234 -15.08 2.45 16.10
C GLN A 234 -15.14 3.73 15.29
N ILE A 235 -15.67 3.68 14.08
CA ILE A 235 -15.98 4.86 13.28
C ILE A 235 -17.15 5.59 13.91
N ILE A 236 -16.96 6.89 14.19
CA ILE A 236 -17.95 7.77 14.81
C ILE A 236 -18.44 8.87 13.88
N SER A 237 -17.93 8.93 12.66
CA SER A 237 -18.50 9.78 11.60
C SER A 237 -19.89 9.30 11.23
N SER A 238 -20.76 10.25 10.87
CA SER A 238 -22.11 9.90 10.43
C SER A 238 -22.09 9.15 9.09
N PRO A 239 -23.08 8.32 8.78
CA PRO A 239 -23.20 7.68 7.46
C PRO A 239 -23.18 8.68 6.30
N THR A 240 -23.74 9.87 6.51
CA THR A 240 -23.75 10.96 5.52
C THR A 240 -22.33 11.49 5.27
N ASP A 241 -21.55 11.73 6.34
CA ASP A 241 -20.17 12.21 6.21
C ASP A 241 -19.29 11.18 5.48
N ILE A 242 -19.51 9.87 5.74
CA ILE A 242 -18.79 8.79 5.07
C ILE A 242 -19.15 8.77 3.57
N ALA A 243 -20.43 8.82 3.24
CA ALA A 243 -20.91 8.84 1.86
C ALA A 243 -20.39 10.06 1.09
N ASP A 244 -20.39 11.24 1.72
CA ASP A 244 -19.84 12.47 1.12
C ASP A 244 -18.34 12.39 0.91
N ALA A 245 -17.59 11.82 1.85
CA ALA A 245 -16.16 11.60 1.69
C ALA A 245 -15.84 10.64 0.52
N TYR A 246 -16.62 9.57 0.35
CA TYR A 246 -16.45 8.62 -0.75
C TYR A 246 -16.80 9.24 -2.10
N ARG A 247 -17.92 9.96 -2.18
CA ARG A 247 -18.38 10.62 -3.39
C ARG A 247 -17.42 11.72 -3.86
N SER A 248 -16.90 12.52 -2.92
CA SER A 248 -16.01 13.65 -3.25
C SER A 248 -14.54 13.26 -3.36
N GLY A 249 -14.15 12.10 -2.84
CA GLY A 249 -12.74 11.70 -2.66
C GLY A 249 -12.01 12.58 -1.64
N ARG A 250 -12.73 13.34 -0.83
CA ARG A 250 -12.18 14.25 0.19
C ARG A 250 -13.05 14.22 1.43
N GLY A 251 -12.40 14.13 2.60
CA GLY A 251 -13.12 14.13 3.86
C GLY A 251 -12.21 13.77 5.02
N SER A 252 -12.80 13.77 6.22
CA SER A 252 -12.14 13.33 7.43
C SER A 252 -13.06 12.35 8.15
N LEU A 253 -12.57 11.15 8.38
CA LEU A 253 -13.28 10.12 9.12
C LEU A 253 -12.77 10.07 10.55
N LYS A 254 -13.68 10.11 11.51
CA LYS A 254 -13.35 10.07 12.94
C LYS A 254 -13.44 8.64 13.44
N VAL A 255 -12.37 8.17 14.08
CA VAL A 255 -12.27 6.83 14.66
C VAL A 255 -11.89 6.96 16.12
N ARG A 256 -12.55 6.19 16.98
CA ARG A 256 -12.21 6.09 18.41
C ARG A 256 -11.88 4.67 18.80
N ALA A 257 -11.22 4.52 19.95
CA ALA A 257 -10.97 3.21 20.56
C ALA A 257 -12.28 2.51 20.95
N ARG A 258 -12.29 1.18 20.92
CA ARG A 258 -13.31 0.38 21.61
C ARG A 258 -12.83 0.03 23.01
N TRP A 259 -13.71 0.10 23.96
CA TRP A 259 -13.40 -0.19 25.35
C TRP A 259 -14.61 -0.83 26.06
N LYS A 260 -14.34 -1.55 27.12
CA LYS A 260 -15.34 -2.12 28.03
C LYS A 260 -14.99 -1.81 29.46
N ILE A 261 -15.99 -1.76 30.31
CA ILE A 261 -15.79 -1.70 31.75
C ILE A 261 -15.71 -3.14 32.26
N GLU A 262 -14.72 -3.41 33.08
CA GLU A 262 -14.56 -4.66 33.82
C GLU A 262 -14.69 -4.36 35.31
N GLU A 263 -15.62 -5.04 35.96
CA GLU A 263 -15.77 -4.96 37.40
C GLU A 263 -14.71 -5.81 38.10
N LEU A 264 -14.07 -5.23 39.09
CA LEU A 264 -13.05 -5.87 39.91
C LEU A 264 -13.58 -6.15 41.32
N ALA A 265 -12.80 -6.91 42.11
CA ALA A 265 -13.15 -7.18 43.50
C ALA A 265 -13.29 -5.90 44.32
N ARG A 266 -14.13 -5.89 45.33
CA ARG A 266 -14.37 -4.79 46.28
C ARG A 266 -15.00 -3.55 45.68
N GLY A 267 -15.81 -3.70 44.62
CA GLY A 267 -16.50 -2.57 43.96
C GLY A 267 -15.60 -1.65 43.13
N GLN A 268 -14.38 -2.07 42.85
CA GLN A 268 -13.51 -1.37 41.90
C GLN A 268 -13.89 -1.74 40.47
N TRP A 269 -13.51 -0.90 39.53
CA TRP A 269 -13.67 -1.15 38.11
C TRP A 269 -12.48 -0.61 37.32
N GLN A 270 -12.32 -1.12 36.12
CA GLN A 270 -11.34 -0.62 35.16
C GLN A 270 -11.94 -0.50 33.77
N ALA A 271 -11.47 0.45 32.99
CA ALA A 271 -11.76 0.53 31.57
C ALA A 271 -10.66 -0.21 30.80
N VAL A 272 -11.06 -1.23 30.03
CA VAL A 272 -10.15 -2.01 29.20
C VAL A 272 -10.36 -1.62 27.75
N VAL A 273 -9.34 -1.02 27.14
CA VAL A 273 -9.33 -0.71 25.70
C VAL A 273 -9.06 -2.00 24.95
N THR A 274 -9.96 -2.41 24.06
CA THR A 274 -9.89 -3.65 23.29
C THR A 274 -9.42 -3.44 21.85
N GLU A 275 -9.65 -2.24 21.28
CA GLU A 275 -9.24 -1.85 19.94
C GLU A 275 -8.78 -0.41 19.95
N LEU A 276 -7.71 -0.11 19.22
CA LEU A 276 -7.17 1.23 19.08
C LEU A 276 -7.38 1.75 17.64
N PRO A 277 -7.59 3.06 17.47
CA PRO A 277 -7.61 3.68 16.16
C PRO A 277 -6.30 3.45 15.38
N PRO A 278 -6.34 3.46 14.04
CA PRO A 278 -5.13 3.34 13.23
C PRO A 278 -4.12 4.44 13.58
N GLY A 279 -2.83 4.09 13.60
CA GLY A 279 -1.75 5.02 13.91
C GLY A 279 -1.62 5.44 15.38
N THR A 280 -2.45 4.88 16.28
CA THR A 280 -2.37 5.13 17.72
C THR A 280 -1.50 4.08 18.39
N SER A 281 -0.52 4.53 19.19
CA SER A 281 0.34 3.66 19.99
C SER A 281 -0.37 3.24 21.26
N ASP A 282 -0.20 1.98 21.66
CA ASP A 282 -0.68 1.44 22.93
C ASP A 282 -0.05 2.17 24.12
N ARG A 283 1.26 2.35 24.09
CA ARG A 283 2.05 3.04 25.13
C ARG A 283 1.58 4.49 25.41
N LYS A 284 1.06 5.19 24.39
CA LYS A 284 0.56 6.58 24.52
C LYS A 284 -0.88 6.64 25.01
N SER A 285 -1.60 5.55 25.05
CA SER A 285 -3.01 5.50 25.40
C SER A 285 -3.25 5.19 26.87
N VAL A 286 -2.21 4.83 27.61
CA VAL A 286 -2.26 4.60 29.07
C VAL A 286 -1.95 5.92 29.76
N VAL A 287 -2.99 6.64 30.20
CA VAL A 287 -2.94 7.77 31.11
C VAL A 287 -3.63 7.38 32.40
#